data_bab653d7b3aee1a939c0f0e2c9dde4f6
#
_entry.id   bab653d7b3aee1a939c0f0e2c9dde4f6
#
_cell.length_a   1.000
_cell.length_b   1.000
_cell.length_c   1.000
_cell.angle_alpha   90.00
_cell.angle_beta   90.00
_cell.angle_gamma   90.00
#
_symmetry.space_group_name_H-M   'P 1'
#
loop_
_entity.id
_entity.type
_entity.pdbx_description
1 polymer ?
#
loop_
_entity_poly.entity_id
_entity_poly.type
_entity_poly.pdbx_seq_one_letter_code
_entity_poly.pdbx_strand_id
1 'polypeptide(L)'
;MEQHPLLTDIKYLNVPNICFSLTEETDNREPIYSEQRQLRGFDDSETWSLTDTICLFILPRLQRFKEINASTPAQLTEKEWNDILDKIIISLQLTCKDRGLRIWTEEESKQINEGLDLFREWFMALWW
;
A
#
# COMPACT_ATOMS: atom_id res chain seq x y z
N MET A 1 -22.38 -22.95 11.78
CA MET A 1 -22.21 -22.00 10.69
C MET A 1 -20.72 -21.88 10.35
N GLU A 2 -20.38 -22.16 9.13
CA GLU A 2 -19.01 -22.06 8.65
C GLU A 2 -18.59 -20.60 8.56
N GLN A 3 -17.44 -20.24 9.16
CA GLN A 3 -16.88 -18.91 8.99
C GLN A 3 -16.26 -18.79 7.59
N HIS A 4 -16.43 -17.64 6.96
CA HIS A 4 -15.77 -17.37 5.71
C HIS A 4 -14.24 -17.38 5.93
N PRO A 5 -13.44 -18.12 5.11
CA PRO A 5 -12.01 -18.25 5.33
C PRO A 5 -11.29 -16.91 5.48
N LEU A 6 -11.73 -15.87 4.78
CA LEU A 6 -11.12 -14.54 4.85
C LEU A 6 -11.31 -13.87 6.21
N LEU A 7 -12.35 -14.25 6.95
CA LEU A 7 -12.62 -13.68 8.27
C LEU A 7 -11.77 -14.31 9.37
N THR A 8 -11.16 -15.46 9.11
CA THR A 8 -10.33 -16.17 10.09
C THR A 8 -8.84 -15.91 9.93
N ASP A 9 -8.44 -15.11 8.96
CA ASP A 9 -7.05 -14.79 8.73
C ASP A 9 -6.56 -13.74 9.72
N ILE A 10 -5.95 -14.21 10.81
CA ILE A 10 -5.48 -13.35 11.89
C ILE A 10 -4.22 -12.56 11.55
N LYS A 11 -3.56 -12.88 10.44
CA LYS A 11 -2.32 -12.23 9.99
C LYS A 11 -2.47 -10.70 9.86
N TYR A 12 -3.66 -10.24 9.54
CA TYR A 12 -3.90 -8.82 9.29
C TYR A 12 -4.67 -8.11 10.41
N LEU A 13 -5.10 -8.82 11.45
CA LEU A 13 -5.99 -8.27 12.47
C LEU A 13 -5.35 -7.19 13.34
N ASN A 14 -4.05 -7.26 13.56
CA ASN A 14 -3.32 -6.35 14.45
C ASN A 14 -2.35 -5.44 13.71
N VAL A 15 -2.47 -5.32 12.40
CA VAL A 15 -1.60 -4.44 11.62
C VAL A 15 -2.20 -3.03 11.63
N PRO A 16 -1.54 -2.04 12.26
CA PRO A 16 -2.06 -0.68 12.30
C PRO A 16 -1.78 0.04 10.98
N ASN A 17 -2.61 -0.21 9.98
CA ASN A 17 -2.48 0.38 8.65
C ASN A 17 -3.64 1.33 8.36
N ILE A 18 -3.92 2.21 9.32
CA ILE A 18 -5.03 3.17 9.21
C ILE A 18 -4.52 4.59 9.31
N CYS A 19 -3.48 4.81 10.12
CA CYS A 19 -2.94 6.14 10.37
C CYS A 19 -1.43 6.11 10.11
N PHE A 20 -0.96 7.06 9.32
CA PHE A 20 0.45 7.19 8.93
C PHE A 20 1.06 8.49 9.46
N SER A 21 0.56 8.98 10.60
CA SER A 21 1.05 10.19 11.23
C SER A 21 2.56 10.12 11.45
N LEU A 22 3.24 11.22 11.15
CA LEU A 22 4.68 11.37 11.31
C LEU A 22 5.02 12.18 12.56
N THR A 23 4.03 12.51 13.39
CA THR A 23 4.25 13.25 14.63
C THR A 23 4.51 12.32 15.80
N GLU A 24 5.30 12.80 16.74
CA GLU A 24 5.54 12.15 18.03
C GLU A 24 4.76 12.88 19.14
N GLU A 25 4.55 12.19 20.26
CA GLU A 25 3.85 12.77 21.41
C GLU A 25 4.50 14.06 21.91
N THR A 26 5.80 14.22 21.68
CA THR A 26 6.59 15.38 22.10
C THR A 26 6.48 16.56 21.13
N ASP A 27 5.91 16.36 19.94
CA ASP A 27 5.73 17.43 18.97
C ASP A 27 4.70 18.43 19.51
N ASN A 28 5.04 19.73 19.49
CA ASN A 28 4.15 20.78 19.98
C ASN A 28 2.86 20.94 19.16
N ARG A 29 2.81 20.37 17.96
CA ARG A 29 1.62 20.36 17.10
C ARG A 29 0.73 19.15 17.34
N GLU A 30 1.18 18.19 18.14
CA GLU A 30 0.44 16.95 18.37
C GLU A 30 -1.00 17.16 18.84
N PRO A 31 -1.31 18.13 19.72
CA PRO A 31 -2.71 18.40 20.10
C PRO A 31 -3.60 18.73 18.90
N ILE A 32 -3.09 19.49 17.92
CA ILE A 32 -3.83 19.84 16.71
C ILE A 32 -3.98 18.60 15.83
N TYR A 33 -2.91 17.85 15.65
CA TYR A 33 -2.93 16.64 14.82
C TYR A 33 -3.81 15.54 15.41
N SER A 34 -3.79 15.39 16.73
CA SER A 34 -4.69 14.46 17.43
C SER A 34 -6.15 14.78 17.14
N GLU A 35 -6.51 16.05 17.22
CA GLU A 35 -7.87 16.49 16.90
C GLU A 35 -8.23 16.19 15.43
N GLN A 36 -7.31 16.46 14.50
CA GLN A 36 -7.51 16.15 13.09
C GLN A 36 -7.77 14.65 12.87
N ARG A 37 -6.99 13.79 13.53
CA ARG A 37 -7.19 12.34 13.45
C ARG A 37 -8.55 11.91 13.97
N GLN A 38 -9.00 12.52 15.06
CA GLN A 38 -10.31 12.22 15.63
C GLN A 38 -11.47 12.67 14.73
N LEU A 39 -11.32 13.82 14.09
CA LEU A 39 -12.38 14.38 13.27
C LEU A 39 -12.48 13.79 11.87
N ARG A 40 -11.37 13.42 11.26
CA ARG A 40 -11.36 12.98 9.85
C ARG A 40 -10.49 11.74 9.58
N GLY A 41 -9.86 11.15 10.60
CA GLY A 41 -9.11 9.92 10.45
C GLY A 41 -7.65 10.07 10.02
N PHE A 42 -7.19 11.29 9.70
CA PHE A 42 -5.80 11.55 9.36
C PHE A 42 -5.40 12.96 9.78
N ASP A 43 -4.10 13.19 9.95
CA ASP A 43 -3.57 14.51 10.25
C ASP A 43 -2.70 15.06 9.11
N ASP A 44 -2.38 16.35 9.21
CA ASP A 44 -1.65 17.04 8.15
C ASP A 44 -0.25 16.49 7.92
N SER A 45 0.38 15.86 8.92
CA SER A 45 1.72 15.28 8.74
C SER A 45 1.73 14.15 7.71
N GLU A 46 0.60 13.49 7.51
CA GLU A 46 0.49 12.42 6.53
C GLU A 46 0.54 12.91 5.08
N THR A 47 0.48 14.22 4.88
CA THR A 47 0.65 14.86 3.57
C THR A 47 2.08 15.31 3.29
N TRP A 48 2.98 15.28 4.30
CA TRP A 48 4.36 15.73 4.12
C TRP A 48 5.12 14.87 3.09
N SER A 49 4.84 13.58 3.06
CA SER A 49 5.26 12.70 1.99
C SER A 49 4.06 11.85 1.58
N LEU A 50 3.22 12.42 0.75
CA LEU A 50 2.00 11.74 0.31
C LEU A 50 2.31 10.46 -0.46
N THR A 51 3.43 10.43 -1.17
CA THR A 51 3.92 9.22 -1.83
C THR A 51 4.05 8.05 -0.84
N ASP A 52 4.69 8.29 0.30
CA ASP A 52 4.86 7.24 1.32
C ASP A 52 3.53 6.83 1.93
N THR A 53 2.66 7.78 2.22
CA THR A 53 1.33 7.50 2.77
C THR A 53 0.52 6.61 1.81
N ILE A 54 0.52 6.94 0.52
CA ILE A 54 -0.17 6.16 -0.51
C ILE A 54 0.41 4.75 -0.59
N CYS A 55 1.73 4.63 -0.67
CA CYS A 55 2.40 3.33 -0.78
C CYS A 55 2.14 2.46 0.45
N LEU A 56 2.25 3.02 1.64
CA LEU A 56 2.04 2.28 2.89
C LEU A 56 0.57 1.84 3.05
N PHE A 57 -0.35 2.64 2.58
CA PHE A 57 -1.78 2.29 2.60
C PHE A 57 -2.08 1.15 1.63
N ILE A 58 -1.56 1.23 0.41
CA ILE A 58 -1.90 0.28 -0.66
C ILE A 58 -1.13 -1.03 -0.51
N LEU A 59 0.14 -1.00 -0.10
CA LEU A 59 1.04 -2.15 -0.17
C LEU A 59 0.50 -3.41 0.53
N PRO A 60 0.10 -3.37 1.82
CA PRO A 60 -0.44 -4.57 2.46
C PRO A 60 -1.76 -5.01 1.83
N ARG A 61 -2.54 -4.09 1.30
CA ARG A 61 -3.80 -4.39 0.63
C ARG A 61 -3.58 -5.07 -0.72
N LEU A 62 -2.57 -4.66 -1.48
CA LEU A 62 -2.19 -5.33 -2.73
C LEU A 62 -1.62 -6.74 -2.47
N GLN A 63 -0.82 -6.88 -1.42
CA GLN A 63 -0.30 -8.19 -1.03
C GLN A 63 -1.44 -9.14 -0.68
N ARG A 64 -2.41 -8.66 0.08
CA ARG A 64 -3.60 -9.45 0.43
C ARG A 64 -4.47 -9.73 -0.80
N PHE A 65 -4.66 -8.76 -1.65
CA PHE A 65 -5.39 -8.91 -2.91
C PHE A 65 -4.81 -10.05 -3.75
N LYS A 66 -3.50 -10.09 -3.88
CA LYS A 66 -2.80 -11.17 -4.60
C LYS A 66 -3.01 -12.52 -3.93
N GLU A 67 -2.93 -12.61 -2.60
CA GLU A 67 -3.13 -13.85 -1.86
C GLU A 67 -4.54 -14.42 -2.04
N ILE A 68 -5.54 -13.56 -2.04
CA ILE A 68 -6.94 -13.96 -2.25
C ILE A 68 -7.12 -14.50 -3.66
N ASN A 69 -6.57 -13.79 -4.66
CA ASN A 69 -6.57 -14.17 -6.06
C ASN A 69 -7.91 -14.74 -6.56
N ALA A 70 -8.99 -14.06 -6.23
CA ALA A 70 -10.34 -14.53 -6.54
C ALA A 70 -10.77 -14.29 -7.99
N SER A 71 -10.04 -13.44 -8.72
CA SER A 71 -10.39 -13.04 -10.09
C SER A 71 -9.14 -12.72 -10.89
N THR A 72 -9.12 -13.16 -12.15
CA THR A 72 -8.05 -12.85 -13.11
C THR A 72 -8.69 -12.17 -14.33
N PRO A 73 -8.11 -11.07 -14.84
CA PRO A 73 -8.61 -10.46 -16.07
C PRO A 73 -8.71 -11.48 -17.21
N ALA A 74 -9.80 -11.42 -17.97
CA ALA A 74 -10.14 -12.45 -18.95
C ALA A 74 -9.07 -12.66 -20.03
N GLN A 75 -8.32 -11.60 -20.37
CA GLN A 75 -7.26 -11.66 -21.38
C GLN A 75 -5.92 -12.18 -20.87
N LEU A 76 -5.82 -12.49 -19.57
CA LEU A 76 -4.58 -12.94 -18.95
C LEU A 76 -4.72 -14.35 -18.38
N THR A 77 -3.59 -15.04 -18.25
CA THR A 77 -3.50 -16.23 -17.41
C THR A 77 -3.31 -15.79 -15.95
N GLU A 78 -3.60 -16.70 -15.02
CA GLU A 78 -3.37 -16.45 -13.60
C GLU A 78 -1.90 -16.11 -13.32
N LYS A 79 -0.98 -16.81 -13.97
CA LYS A 79 0.46 -16.53 -13.81
C LYS A 79 0.82 -15.14 -14.30
N GLU A 80 0.30 -14.74 -15.45
CA GLU A 80 0.55 -13.38 -15.99
C GLU A 80 0.03 -12.32 -15.03
N TRP A 81 -1.16 -12.52 -14.48
CA TRP A 81 -1.76 -11.59 -13.52
C TRP A 81 -0.92 -11.49 -12.24
N ASN A 82 -0.49 -12.63 -11.70
CA ASN A 82 0.36 -12.64 -10.51
C ASN A 82 1.71 -11.96 -10.76
N ASP A 83 2.30 -12.15 -11.93
CA ASP A 83 3.56 -11.47 -12.29
C ASP A 83 3.37 -9.95 -12.35
N ILE A 84 2.25 -9.48 -12.88
CA ILE A 84 1.91 -8.05 -12.91
C ILE A 84 1.75 -7.51 -11.49
N LEU A 85 0.99 -8.20 -10.64
CA LEU A 85 0.80 -7.79 -9.25
C LEU A 85 2.12 -7.77 -8.48
N ASP A 86 3.00 -8.74 -8.71
CA ASP A 86 4.33 -8.77 -8.09
C ASP A 86 5.17 -7.55 -8.47
N LYS A 87 5.13 -7.15 -9.73
CA LYS A 87 5.88 -5.98 -10.20
C LYS A 87 5.34 -4.69 -9.59
N ILE A 88 4.04 -4.57 -9.44
CA ILE A 88 3.42 -3.43 -8.76
C ILE A 88 3.84 -3.40 -7.30
N ILE A 89 3.78 -4.53 -6.61
CA ILE A 89 4.16 -4.65 -5.20
C ILE A 89 5.64 -4.28 -5.02
N ILE A 90 6.53 -4.82 -5.83
CA ILE A 90 7.97 -4.50 -5.79
C ILE A 90 8.20 -3.01 -5.99
N SER A 91 7.52 -2.40 -6.96
CA SER A 91 7.61 -0.97 -7.23
C SER A 91 7.27 -0.15 -5.98
N LEU A 92 6.17 -0.48 -5.30
CA LEU A 92 5.75 0.24 -4.11
C LEU A 92 6.67 -0.03 -2.92
N GLN A 93 7.18 -1.25 -2.77
CA GLN A 93 8.16 -1.58 -1.73
C GLN A 93 9.44 -0.77 -1.91
N LEU A 94 9.95 -0.68 -3.13
CA LEU A 94 11.15 0.11 -3.44
C LEU A 94 10.92 1.60 -3.21
N THR A 95 9.75 2.10 -3.57
CA THR A 95 9.41 3.52 -3.42
C THR A 95 9.47 3.97 -1.96
N CYS A 96 9.01 3.15 -1.02
CA CYS A 96 8.93 3.54 0.39
C CYS A 96 9.96 2.85 1.29
N LYS A 97 10.96 2.14 0.71
CA LYS A 97 11.90 1.35 1.53
C LYS A 97 12.80 2.19 2.44
N ASP A 98 13.19 3.37 2.01
CA ASP A 98 14.09 4.26 2.77
C ASP A 98 13.50 5.67 2.81
N ARG A 99 12.55 5.89 3.69
CA ARG A 99 11.80 7.14 3.79
C ARG A 99 12.64 8.42 3.84
N GLY A 100 13.89 8.34 4.30
CA GLY A 100 14.74 9.51 4.45
C GLY A 100 15.68 9.76 3.30
N LEU A 101 16.20 8.75 2.65
CA LEU A 101 17.30 8.88 1.70
C LEU A 101 16.88 8.85 0.23
N ARG A 102 15.89 8.06 -0.12
CA ARG A 102 15.33 7.95 -1.49
C ARG A 102 16.36 7.87 -2.59
N ILE A 103 17.42 7.12 -2.34
CA ILE A 103 18.46 6.84 -3.32
C ILE A 103 18.20 5.47 -3.90
N TRP A 104 17.92 5.44 -5.20
CA TRP A 104 17.70 4.19 -5.92
C TRP A 104 18.78 3.97 -6.95
N THR A 105 19.14 2.71 -7.15
CA THR A 105 19.99 2.32 -8.26
C THR A 105 19.23 2.51 -9.58
N GLU A 106 19.94 2.50 -10.70
CA GLU A 106 19.31 2.58 -12.01
C GLU A 106 18.31 1.44 -12.23
N GLU A 107 18.67 0.22 -11.79
CA GLU A 107 17.80 -0.94 -11.89
C GLU A 107 16.54 -0.78 -11.00
N GLU A 108 16.71 -0.29 -9.78
CA GLU A 108 15.57 -0.03 -8.88
C GLU A 108 14.63 1.02 -9.46
N SER A 109 15.19 2.11 -10.04
CA SER A 109 14.37 3.14 -10.69
C SER A 109 13.56 2.57 -11.85
N LYS A 110 14.16 1.67 -12.61
CA LYS A 110 13.49 0.98 -13.71
C LYS A 110 12.35 0.10 -13.19
N GLN A 111 12.58 -0.64 -12.12
CA GLN A 111 11.54 -1.48 -11.50
C GLN A 111 10.39 -0.64 -10.93
N ILE A 112 10.69 0.50 -10.33
CA ILE A 112 9.68 1.44 -9.83
C ILE A 112 8.80 1.91 -10.99
N ASN A 113 9.41 2.38 -12.07
CA ASN A 113 8.67 2.90 -13.21
C ASN A 113 7.83 1.81 -13.89
N GLU A 114 8.38 0.62 -14.07
CA GLU A 114 7.65 -0.51 -14.65
C GLU A 114 6.41 -0.85 -13.82
N GLY A 115 6.56 -0.94 -12.50
CA GLY A 115 5.45 -1.25 -11.61
C GLY A 115 4.38 -0.15 -11.57
N LEU A 116 4.79 1.12 -11.61
CA LEU A 116 3.84 2.24 -11.66
C LEU A 116 3.08 2.26 -12.99
N ASP A 117 3.75 1.96 -14.10
CA ASP A 117 3.09 1.86 -15.41
C ASP A 117 2.05 0.73 -15.40
N LEU A 118 2.38 -0.42 -14.83
CA LEU A 118 1.46 -1.54 -14.68
C LEU A 118 0.30 -1.20 -13.74
N PHE A 119 0.57 -0.50 -12.66
CA PHE A 119 -0.47 -0.04 -11.74
C PHE A 119 -1.49 0.84 -12.46
N ARG A 120 -1.03 1.78 -13.26
CA ARG A 120 -1.90 2.64 -14.07
C ARG A 120 -2.69 1.82 -15.10
N GLU A 121 -2.01 0.92 -15.81
CA GLU A 121 -2.62 0.12 -16.88
C GLU A 121 -3.73 -0.79 -16.35
N TRP A 122 -3.49 -1.43 -15.20
CA TRP A 122 -4.40 -2.43 -14.64
C TRP A 122 -5.21 -1.93 -13.45
N PHE A 123 -5.20 -0.63 -13.19
CA PHE A 123 -5.90 -0.02 -12.07
C PHE A 123 -7.37 -0.44 -12.00
N MET A 124 -8.06 -0.44 -13.15
CA MET A 124 -9.48 -0.76 -13.20
C MET A 124 -9.78 -2.26 -13.07
N ALA A 125 -8.75 -3.10 -13.03
CA ALA A 125 -8.88 -4.55 -12.85
C ALA A 125 -8.65 -4.98 -11.38
N LEU A 126 -8.40 -4.05 -10.48
CA LEU A 126 -8.11 -4.33 -9.07
C LEU A 126 -9.40 -4.51 -8.27
N TRP A 127 -10.15 -5.56 -8.59
CA TRP A 127 -11.38 -5.94 -7.88
C TRP A 127 -11.64 -7.43 -8.03
N TRP A 128 -12.48 -7.98 -7.14
CA TRP A 128 -12.87 -9.40 -7.24
C TRP A 128 -14.27 -9.66 -6.71
#